data_95541413792146f64ae141a19604b16e
#
_entry.id   95541413792146f64ae141a19604b16e
#
_cell.length_a   1.000
_cell.length_b   1.000
_cell.length_c   1.000
_cell.angle_alpha   90.00
_cell.angle_beta   90.00
_cell.angle_gamma   90.00
#
_symmetry.space_group_name_H-M   'P 1'
#
loop_
_entity.id
_entity.type
_entity.pdbx_description
1 polymer ?
#
loop_
_entity_poly.entity_id
_entity_poly.type
_entity_poly.pdbx_seq_one_letter_code
_entity_poly.pdbx_strand_id
1 'polypeptide(L)'
;FLLDFVLSTAGFVTTRALVRIYSQQLRLTRNRSSKLSKKNKTRLLLIGAGWSSEKIIREILENPSGNYRIVGLLDDDNSKLNTTIHGIQVYGKVEEIHSLSIPFDEILICIPTADSSQMRKIVDHCEMTKKAYRTVPTVSELIDKKVSLNLVREVTIADLLGRQEVALNRSEISKYLFGKKVLITGAGGSIGSELVKQCIGFNPDL
;
A
#
# COMPACT_ATOMS: atom_id res chain seq x y z
N PHE A 1 -1.24 62.46 -9.09
CA PHE A 1 -1.60 61.47 -10.13
C PHE A 1 -0.38 60.67 -10.64
N LEU A 2 0.68 61.35 -11.16
CA LEU A 2 1.88 60.71 -11.70
C LEU A 2 2.68 59.95 -10.61
N LEU A 3 2.78 60.53 -9.44
CA LEU A 3 3.48 59.94 -8.29
C LEU A 3 2.77 58.69 -7.75
N ASP A 4 1.44 58.69 -7.67
CA ASP A 4 0.63 57.58 -7.22
C ASP A 4 0.67 56.42 -8.20
N PHE A 5 0.71 56.69 -9.50
CA PHE A 5 0.85 55.69 -10.53
C PHE A 5 2.24 54.97 -10.48
N VAL A 6 3.30 55.77 -10.27
CA VAL A 6 4.66 55.20 -10.14
C VAL A 6 4.81 54.37 -8.87
N LEU A 7 4.27 54.82 -7.73
CA LEU A 7 4.28 54.06 -6.48
C LEU A 7 3.49 52.76 -6.57
N SER A 8 2.30 52.80 -7.19
CA SER A 8 1.46 51.62 -7.39
C SER A 8 2.12 50.58 -8.31
N THR A 9 2.72 50.99 -9.42
CA THR A 9 3.42 50.11 -10.33
C THR A 9 4.69 49.53 -9.70
N ALA A 10 5.46 50.31 -8.96
CA ALA A 10 6.64 49.84 -8.20
C ALA A 10 6.25 48.80 -7.14
N GLY A 11 5.14 49.04 -6.40
CA GLY A 11 4.62 48.09 -5.42
C GLY A 11 4.18 46.74 -6.04
N PHE A 12 3.58 46.80 -7.23
CA PHE A 12 3.14 45.59 -7.93
C PHE A 12 4.32 44.77 -8.48
N VAL A 13 5.36 45.43 -8.99
CA VAL A 13 6.57 44.76 -9.48
C VAL A 13 7.37 44.17 -8.34
N THR A 14 7.52 44.84 -7.21
CA THR A 14 8.24 44.32 -6.03
C THR A 14 7.53 43.15 -5.41
N THR A 15 6.21 43.14 -5.28
CA THR A 15 5.45 41.98 -4.78
C THR A 15 5.58 40.77 -5.70
N ARG A 16 5.51 40.95 -7.02
CA ARG A 16 5.73 39.88 -7.97
C ARG A 16 7.16 39.32 -7.90
N ALA A 17 8.17 40.15 -7.77
CA ALA A 17 9.56 39.74 -7.63
C ALA A 17 9.77 38.96 -6.33
N LEU A 18 9.23 39.40 -5.21
CA LEU A 18 9.27 38.73 -3.91
C LEU A 18 8.63 37.34 -3.96
N VAL A 19 7.42 37.22 -4.52
CA VAL A 19 6.73 35.93 -4.68
C VAL A 19 7.55 34.98 -5.57
N ARG A 20 8.17 35.50 -6.64
CA ARG A 20 9.00 34.70 -7.53
C ARG A 20 10.29 34.22 -6.87
N ILE A 21 10.96 35.08 -6.10
CA ILE A 21 12.16 34.72 -5.33
C ILE A 21 11.82 33.71 -4.24
N TYR A 22 10.71 33.90 -3.51
CA TYR A 22 10.26 32.97 -2.48
C TYR A 22 9.91 31.60 -3.06
N SER A 23 9.21 31.57 -4.18
CA SER A 23 8.90 30.30 -4.88
C SER A 23 10.14 29.62 -5.47
N GLN A 24 11.15 30.37 -5.91
CA GLN A 24 12.44 29.83 -6.33
C GLN A 24 13.24 29.27 -5.15
N GLN A 25 13.28 29.95 -4.01
CA GLN A 25 13.95 29.43 -2.80
C GLN A 25 13.28 28.16 -2.29
N LEU A 26 11.96 28.07 -2.28
CA LEU A 26 11.24 26.86 -1.93
C LEU A 26 11.55 25.69 -2.88
N ARG A 27 11.70 25.95 -4.19
CA ARG A 27 12.12 24.94 -5.17
C ARG A 27 13.57 24.50 -4.98
N LEU A 28 14.48 25.40 -4.61
CA LEU A 28 15.88 25.11 -4.40
C LEU A 28 16.14 24.33 -3.11
N THR A 29 15.43 24.64 -2.01
CA THR A 29 15.47 23.86 -0.76
C THR A 29 14.87 22.47 -0.97
N ARG A 30 13.76 22.35 -1.68
CA ARG A 30 13.16 21.06 -2.06
C ARG A 30 14.10 20.21 -2.93
N ASN A 31 14.84 20.84 -3.85
CA ASN A 31 15.80 20.15 -4.73
C ASN A 31 17.11 19.76 -4.02
N ARG A 32 17.55 20.51 -2.99
CA ARG A 32 18.72 20.15 -2.19
C ARG A 32 18.44 18.95 -1.29
N SER A 33 17.29 18.91 -0.62
CA SER A 33 16.88 17.75 0.18
C SER A 33 16.72 16.49 -0.67
N SER A 34 16.24 16.62 -1.92
CA SER A 34 16.09 15.49 -2.83
C SER A 34 17.41 14.95 -3.40
N LYS A 35 18.47 15.77 -3.51
CA LYS A 35 19.79 15.31 -4.00
C LYS A 35 20.59 14.53 -2.96
N LEU A 36 20.51 14.91 -1.69
CA LEU A 36 21.19 14.19 -0.59
C LEU A 36 20.49 12.88 -0.22
N SER A 37 19.15 12.80 -0.39
CA SER A 37 18.36 11.60 -0.11
C SER A 37 18.31 10.60 -1.28
N LYS A 38 18.79 10.95 -2.48
CA LYS A 38 18.71 10.09 -3.68
C LYS A 38 19.60 8.84 -3.62
N LYS A 39 20.60 8.76 -2.75
CA LYS A 39 21.65 7.75 -2.84
C LYS A 39 21.30 6.40 -2.19
N ASN A 40 20.26 6.32 -1.35
CA ASN A 40 19.96 5.09 -0.58
C ASN A 40 18.46 4.74 -0.48
N LYS A 41 17.59 5.23 -1.40
CA LYS A 41 16.17 4.86 -1.34
C LYS A 41 15.91 3.56 -2.09
N THR A 42 15.17 2.64 -1.46
CA THR A 42 14.65 1.43 -2.09
C THR A 42 13.71 1.82 -3.22
N ARG A 43 14.01 1.35 -4.44
CA ARG A 43 13.18 1.59 -5.63
C ARG A 43 12.02 0.61 -5.63
N LEU A 44 10.83 1.15 -5.45
CA LEU A 44 9.60 0.37 -5.30
C LEU A 44 8.83 0.35 -6.61
N LEU A 45 8.53 -0.84 -7.11
CA LEU A 45 7.60 -1.08 -8.21
C LEU A 45 6.24 -1.46 -7.62
N LEU A 46 5.16 -0.78 -8.03
CA LEU A 46 3.81 -1.09 -7.55
C LEU A 46 3.08 -1.98 -8.54
N ILE A 47 2.36 -2.97 -8.05
CA ILE A 47 1.41 -3.78 -8.83
C ILE A 47 -0.01 -3.38 -8.44
N GLY A 48 -0.80 -3.00 -9.43
CA GLY A 48 -2.12 -2.39 -9.29
C GLY A 48 -2.06 -0.86 -9.34
N ALA A 49 -2.79 -0.23 -10.24
CA ALA A 49 -2.90 1.21 -10.43
C ALA A 49 -4.28 1.70 -9.99
N GLY A 50 -4.71 1.28 -8.80
CA GLY A 50 -5.99 1.60 -8.19
C GLY A 50 -5.85 2.58 -7.02
N TRP A 51 -6.93 2.70 -6.26
CA TRP A 51 -7.03 3.57 -5.07
C TRP A 51 -5.93 3.30 -4.01
N SER A 52 -5.59 2.02 -3.79
CA SER A 52 -4.55 1.65 -2.80
C SER A 52 -3.18 2.18 -3.19
N SER A 53 -2.82 2.04 -4.47
CA SER A 53 -1.57 2.58 -5.01
C SER A 53 -1.54 4.10 -4.94
N GLU A 54 -2.64 4.77 -5.26
CA GLU A 54 -2.75 6.22 -5.15
C GLU A 54 -2.45 6.70 -3.72
N LYS A 55 -3.01 6.02 -2.72
CA LYS A 55 -2.76 6.33 -1.30
C LYS A 55 -1.30 6.16 -0.92
N ILE A 56 -0.68 5.05 -1.29
CA ILE A 56 0.73 4.76 -1.03
C ILE A 56 1.64 5.78 -1.74
N ILE A 57 1.34 6.12 -3.01
CA ILE A 57 2.09 7.13 -3.76
C ILE A 57 2.05 8.47 -3.03
N ARG A 58 0.87 8.90 -2.61
CA ARG A 58 0.68 10.16 -1.89
C ARG A 58 1.48 10.17 -0.58
N GLU A 59 1.39 9.11 0.22
CA GLU A 59 2.13 8.98 1.48
C GLU A 59 3.65 9.07 1.26
N ILE A 60 4.19 8.41 0.23
CA ILE A 60 5.62 8.48 -0.11
C ILE A 60 6.01 9.88 -0.60
N LEU A 61 5.17 10.55 -1.38
CA LEU A 61 5.43 11.90 -1.87
C LEU A 61 5.37 12.96 -0.77
N GLU A 62 4.46 12.81 0.19
CA GLU A 62 4.33 13.68 1.37
C GLU A 62 5.48 13.49 2.37
N ASN A 63 6.11 12.30 2.39
CA ASN A 63 7.28 12.01 3.22
C ASN A 63 8.56 11.82 2.39
N PRO A 64 9.18 12.89 1.88
CA PRO A 64 10.39 12.80 1.05
C PRO A 64 11.62 12.24 1.79
N SER A 65 11.59 12.21 3.13
CA SER A 65 12.65 11.64 3.98
C SER A 65 12.55 10.13 4.10
N GLY A 66 11.44 9.52 3.69
CA GLY A 66 11.23 8.08 3.76
C GLY A 66 12.20 7.29 2.88
N ASN A 67 12.31 6.00 3.17
CA ASN A 67 13.27 5.09 2.56
C ASN A 67 12.88 4.63 1.15
N TYR A 68 11.68 4.95 0.66
CA TYR A 68 11.14 4.46 -0.60
C TYR A 68 11.10 5.53 -1.69
N ARG A 69 11.28 5.07 -2.93
CA ARG A 69 11.05 5.84 -4.16
C ARG A 69 10.30 4.96 -5.14
N ILE A 70 9.12 5.38 -5.56
CA ILE A 70 8.36 4.66 -6.57
C ILE A 70 8.98 4.92 -7.93
N VAL A 71 9.19 3.85 -8.70
CA VAL A 71 9.80 3.92 -10.04
C VAL A 71 8.81 3.64 -11.17
N GLY A 72 7.68 3.01 -10.86
CA GLY A 72 6.63 2.71 -11.83
C GLY A 72 5.50 1.90 -11.26
N LEU A 73 4.47 1.70 -12.07
CA LEU A 73 3.31 0.86 -11.79
C LEU A 73 3.11 -0.17 -12.90
N LEU A 74 2.48 -1.30 -12.54
CA LEU A 74 1.93 -2.28 -13.47
C LEU A 74 0.44 -2.49 -13.15
N ASP A 75 -0.41 -2.63 -14.16
CA ASP A 75 -1.83 -2.93 -13.98
C ASP A 75 -2.35 -3.71 -15.18
N ASP A 76 -3.16 -4.75 -14.94
CA ASP A 76 -3.72 -5.58 -16.01
C ASP A 76 -4.90 -4.92 -16.75
N ASP A 77 -5.41 -3.80 -16.22
CA ASP A 77 -6.46 -3.01 -16.86
C ASP A 77 -5.91 -2.20 -18.03
N ASN A 78 -6.30 -2.58 -19.24
CA ASN A 78 -5.86 -1.92 -20.47
C ASN A 78 -6.17 -0.41 -20.51
N SER A 79 -7.20 0.05 -19.79
CA SER A 79 -7.57 1.47 -19.74
C SER A 79 -6.56 2.34 -19.00
N LYS A 80 -5.74 1.73 -18.17
CA LYS A 80 -4.72 2.40 -17.35
C LYS A 80 -3.31 2.36 -17.97
N LEU A 81 -3.11 1.54 -18.98
CA LEU A 81 -1.80 1.43 -19.63
C LEU A 81 -1.34 2.77 -20.20
N ASN A 82 -0.05 3.08 -20.05
CA ASN A 82 0.56 4.34 -20.46
C ASN A 82 -0.01 5.61 -19.80
N THR A 83 -0.86 5.46 -18.78
CA THR A 83 -1.32 6.59 -17.95
C THR A 83 -0.34 6.90 -16.84
N THR A 84 -0.58 7.97 -16.10
CA THR A 84 0.24 8.37 -14.95
C THR A 84 -0.63 8.63 -13.72
N ILE A 85 -0.17 8.16 -12.56
CA ILE A 85 -0.76 8.46 -11.25
C ILE A 85 0.23 9.31 -10.46
N HIS A 86 -0.14 10.55 -10.15
CA HIS A 86 0.75 11.53 -9.49
C HIS A 86 2.14 11.67 -10.18
N GLY A 87 2.17 11.57 -11.52
CA GLY A 87 3.40 11.67 -12.30
C GLY A 87 4.24 10.40 -12.37
N ILE A 88 3.73 9.26 -11.85
CA ILE A 88 4.36 7.95 -11.94
C ILE A 88 3.65 7.13 -13.02
N GLN A 89 4.40 6.62 -13.98
CA GLN A 89 3.88 5.95 -15.16
C GLN A 89 3.42 4.52 -14.86
N VAL A 90 2.31 4.10 -15.48
CA VAL A 90 1.89 2.70 -15.61
C VAL A 90 2.53 2.15 -16.88
N TYR A 91 3.50 1.25 -16.73
CA TYR A 91 4.37 0.80 -17.82
C TYR A 91 3.76 -0.34 -18.65
N GLY A 92 2.95 -1.20 -18.03
CA GLY A 92 2.42 -2.37 -18.69
C GLY A 92 1.63 -3.26 -17.75
N LYS A 93 1.40 -4.49 -18.19
CA LYS A 93 0.73 -5.53 -17.42
C LYS A 93 1.68 -6.23 -16.44
N VAL A 94 1.12 -6.96 -15.48
CA VAL A 94 1.90 -7.70 -14.48
C VAL A 94 2.79 -8.75 -15.13
N GLU A 95 2.32 -9.42 -16.18
CA GLU A 95 3.09 -10.42 -16.95
C GLU A 95 4.36 -9.85 -17.58
N GLU A 96 4.41 -8.54 -17.86
CA GLU A 96 5.53 -7.85 -18.49
C GLU A 96 6.63 -7.43 -17.49
N ILE A 97 6.49 -7.79 -16.19
CA ILE A 97 7.44 -7.39 -15.14
C ILE A 97 8.89 -7.77 -15.46
N HIS A 98 9.09 -8.87 -16.19
CA HIS A 98 10.43 -9.36 -16.57
C HIS A 98 11.09 -8.54 -17.69
N SER A 99 10.29 -7.90 -18.54
CA SER A 99 10.74 -7.12 -19.67
C SER A 99 10.95 -5.64 -19.35
N LEU A 100 10.66 -5.24 -18.09
CA LEU A 100 10.83 -3.86 -17.67
C LEU A 100 12.28 -3.42 -17.70
N SER A 101 12.55 -2.37 -18.48
CA SER A 101 13.89 -1.75 -18.54
C SER A 101 14.20 -0.85 -17.33
N ILE A 102 13.22 -0.63 -16.43
CA ILE A 102 13.40 0.18 -15.22
C ILE A 102 13.99 -0.65 -14.09
N PRO A 103 15.06 -0.18 -13.45
CA PRO A 103 15.62 -0.86 -12.29
C PRO A 103 14.76 -0.64 -11.04
N PHE A 104 14.35 -1.73 -10.38
CA PHE A 104 13.64 -1.74 -9.10
C PHE A 104 14.30 -2.71 -8.12
N ASP A 105 14.08 -2.49 -6.82
CA ASP A 105 14.68 -3.28 -5.75
C ASP A 105 13.63 -4.14 -5.04
N GLU A 106 12.39 -3.66 -4.95
CA GLU A 106 11.30 -4.31 -4.24
C GLU A 106 9.97 -4.09 -4.97
N ILE A 107 9.05 -5.04 -4.81
CA ILE A 107 7.71 -5.01 -5.39
C ILE A 107 6.68 -4.86 -4.28
N LEU A 108 5.67 -4.00 -4.47
CA LEU A 108 4.54 -3.87 -3.57
C LEU A 108 3.24 -4.13 -4.33
N ILE A 109 2.53 -5.18 -3.93
CA ILE A 109 1.23 -5.56 -4.49
C ILE A 109 0.16 -4.72 -3.80
N CYS A 110 -0.48 -3.81 -4.55
CA CYS A 110 -1.45 -2.83 -4.08
C CYS A 110 -2.87 -3.15 -4.56
N ILE A 111 -3.29 -4.42 -4.49
CA ILE A 111 -4.62 -4.89 -4.93
C ILE A 111 -5.32 -5.58 -3.76
N PRO A 112 -5.88 -4.84 -2.78
CA PRO A 112 -6.52 -5.42 -1.59
C PRO A 112 -7.80 -6.21 -1.92
N THR A 113 -8.31 -6.08 -3.14
CA THR A 113 -9.48 -6.81 -3.66
C THR A 113 -9.10 -8.05 -4.46
N ALA A 114 -7.79 -8.34 -4.61
CA ALA A 114 -7.35 -9.52 -5.35
C ALA A 114 -7.89 -10.78 -4.68
N ASP A 115 -8.49 -11.65 -5.49
CA ASP A 115 -8.79 -13.00 -5.06
C ASP A 115 -7.50 -13.86 -5.06
N SER A 116 -7.58 -15.05 -4.48
CA SER A 116 -6.40 -15.91 -4.34
C SER A 116 -5.87 -16.43 -5.66
N SER A 117 -6.72 -16.58 -6.69
CA SER A 117 -6.28 -16.97 -8.02
C SER A 117 -5.47 -15.86 -8.67
N GLN A 118 -5.96 -14.63 -8.56
CA GLN A 118 -5.26 -13.43 -9.03
C GLN A 118 -3.95 -13.21 -8.25
N MET A 119 -4.01 -13.30 -6.91
CA MET A 119 -2.82 -13.15 -6.06
C MET A 119 -1.75 -14.17 -6.42
N ARG A 120 -2.12 -15.44 -6.64
CA ARG A 120 -1.18 -16.50 -7.04
C ARG A 120 -0.48 -16.15 -8.36
N LYS A 121 -1.21 -15.75 -9.39
CA LYS A 121 -0.61 -15.34 -10.68
C LYS A 121 0.37 -14.18 -10.52
N ILE A 122 0.00 -13.18 -9.70
CA ILE A 122 0.87 -12.03 -9.43
C ILE A 122 2.14 -12.48 -8.72
N VAL A 123 2.02 -13.35 -7.70
CA VAL A 123 3.17 -13.87 -6.94
C VAL A 123 4.08 -14.70 -7.83
N ASP A 124 3.54 -15.57 -8.69
CA ASP A 124 4.34 -16.36 -9.64
C ASP A 124 5.23 -15.43 -10.50
N HIS A 125 4.68 -14.33 -11.00
CA HIS A 125 5.46 -13.33 -11.75
C HIS A 125 6.48 -12.60 -10.87
N CYS A 126 6.15 -12.28 -9.61
CA CYS A 126 7.09 -11.65 -8.68
C CYS A 126 8.28 -12.55 -8.37
N GLU A 127 8.04 -13.84 -8.09
CA GLU A 127 9.09 -14.83 -7.77
C GLU A 127 10.13 -14.96 -8.88
N MET A 128 9.69 -14.97 -10.14
CA MET A 128 10.61 -15.02 -11.29
C MET A 128 11.58 -13.83 -11.32
N THR A 129 11.25 -12.68 -10.74
CA THR A 129 12.16 -11.51 -10.66
C THR A 129 13.27 -11.68 -9.63
N LYS A 130 13.14 -12.61 -8.70
CA LYS A 130 14.04 -12.82 -7.54
C LYS A 130 14.19 -11.56 -6.67
N LYS A 131 13.21 -10.66 -6.69
CA LYS A 131 13.15 -9.46 -5.85
C LYS A 131 12.24 -9.69 -4.67
N ALA A 132 12.49 -8.98 -3.56
CA ALA A 132 11.56 -8.97 -2.44
C ALA A 132 10.20 -8.41 -2.88
N TYR A 133 9.12 -9.04 -2.42
CA TYR A 133 7.76 -8.56 -2.67
C TYR A 133 6.93 -8.61 -1.40
N ARG A 134 6.04 -7.64 -1.26
CA ARG A 134 5.10 -7.50 -0.14
C ARG A 134 3.73 -7.10 -0.65
N THR A 135 2.73 -7.18 0.20
CA THR A 135 1.34 -6.82 -0.14
C THR A 135 0.75 -5.86 0.86
N VAL A 136 -0.25 -5.10 0.44
CA VAL A 136 -1.15 -4.39 1.35
C VAL A 136 -2.19 -5.37 1.91
N PRO A 137 -2.75 -5.12 3.10
CA PRO A 137 -3.82 -5.94 3.67
C PRO A 137 -5.05 -5.99 2.75
N THR A 138 -5.80 -7.07 2.83
CA THR A 138 -7.08 -7.22 2.14
C THR A 138 -8.12 -6.25 2.68
N VAL A 139 -9.20 -6.01 1.91
CA VAL A 139 -10.29 -5.10 2.35
C VAL A 139 -10.91 -5.54 3.68
N SER A 140 -11.00 -6.86 3.92
CA SER A 140 -11.52 -7.43 5.17
C SER A 140 -10.61 -7.18 6.38
N GLU A 141 -9.30 -7.04 6.18
CA GLU A 141 -8.31 -6.73 7.24
C GLU A 141 -8.23 -5.23 7.55
N LEU A 142 -8.76 -4.38 6.68
CA LEU A 142 -8.72 -2.94 6.84
C LEU A 142 -9.88 -2.46 7.73
N ILE A 143 -9.67 -2.30 9.04
CA ILE A 143 -10.69 -1.88 10.02
C ILE A 143 -11.31 -0.52 9.64
N ASP A 144 -10.53 0.42 9.15
CA ASP A 144 -10.97 1.79 8.80
C ASP A 144 -10.87 2.10 7.31
N LYS A 145 -10.73 1.10 6.44
CA LYS A 145 -10.49 1.27 4.99
C LYS A 145 -9.30 2.19 4.67
N LYS A 146 -8.33 2.29 5.58
CA LYS A 146 -7.12 3.09 5.39
C LYS A 146 -5.98 2.18 4.97
N VAL A 147 -5.44 2.41 3.77
CA VAL A 147 -4.19 1.79 3.30
C VAL A 147 -3.05 2.73 3.64
N SER A 148 -1.98 2.21 4.25
CA SER A 148 -0.75 2.94 4.59
C SER A 148 0.45 2.02 4.44
N LEU A 149 1.64 2.60 4.24
CA LEU A 149 2.92 1.89 4.22
C LEU A 149 3.19 1.10 5.51
N ASN A 150 2.69 1.56 6.64
CA ASN A 150 2.85 0.86 7.93
C ASN A 150 2.08 -0.47 8.01
N LEU A 151 1.10 -0.69 7.12
CA LEU A 151 0.30 -1.91 7.05
C LEU A 151 0.81 -2.91 6.01
N VAL A 152 1.88 -2.57 5.28
CA VAL A 152 2.50 -3.46 4.30
C VAL A 152 3.09 -4.66 5.01
N ARG A 153 2.75 -5.86 4.56
CA ARG A 153 3.17 -7.14 5.13
C ARG A 153 3.68 -8.11 4.07
N GLU A 154 4.32 -9.16 4.50
CA GLU A 154 4.68 -10.27 3.62
C GLU A 154 3.42 -10.98 3.11
N VAL A 155 3.52 -11.55 1.91
CA VAL A 155 2.45 -12.41 1.36
C VAL A 155 2.42 -13.72 2.15
N THR A 156 1.25 -14.09 2.65
CA THR A 156 1.06 -15.30 3.43
C THR A 156 0.46 -16.43 2.60
N ILE A 157 0.59 -17.66 3.08
CA ILE A 157 -0.04 -18.81 2.46
C ILE A 157 -1.57 -18.65 2.36
N ALA A 158 -2.18 -17.94 3.29
CA ALA A 158 -3.61 -17.64 3.27
C ALA A 158 -4.03 -16.80 2.05
N ASP A 159 -3.21 -15.83 1.64
CA ASP A 159 -3.45 -15.01 0.44
C ASP A 159 -3.49 -15.87 -0.85
N LEU A 160 -2.70 -16.95 -0.86
CA LEU A 160 -2.56 -17.83 -2.03
C LEU A 160 -3.60 -18.96 -2.06
N LEU A 161 -4.04 -19.45 -0.90
CA LEU A 161 -4.92 -20.64 -0.82
C LEU A 161 -6.41 -20.33 -0.97
N GLY A 162 -6.81 -19.07 -0.90
CA GLY A 162 -8.21 -18.68 -1.09
C GLY A 162 -9.15 -19.13 0.04
N ARG A 163 -8.63 -19.54 1.16
CA ARG A 163 -9.44 -19.67 2.35
C ARG A 163 -9.74 -18.27 2.87
N GLN A 164 -10.90 -17.74 2.46
CA GLN A 164 -11.50 -16.66 3.23
C GLN A 164 -11.60 -17.17 4.67
N GLU A 165 -10.95 -16.47 5.59
CA GLU A 165 -11.26 -16.67 7.00
C GLU A 165 -12.76 -16.47 7.11
N VAL A 166 -13.47 -17.54 7.42
CA VAL A 166 -14.90 -17.47 7.72
C VAL A 166 -14.99 -16.58 8.94
N ALA A 167 -15.46 -15.35 8.78
CA ALA A 167 -15.72 -14.46 9.89
C ALA A 167 -16.77 -15.15 10.79
N LEU A 168 -16.27 -15.82 11.81
CA LEU A 168 -17.11 -16.54 12.76
C LEU A 168 -18.00 -15.52 13.46
N ASN A 169 -19.32 -15.68 13.32
CA ASN A 169 -20.27 -14.86 14.05
C ASN A 169 -20.19 -15.21 15.56
N ARG A 170 -19.31 -14.50 16.26
CA ARG A 170 -19.04 -14.75 17.70
C ARG A 170 -20.32 -14.71 18.54
N SER A 171 -21.31 -13.88 18.18
CA SER A 171 -22.56 -13.77 18.91
C SER A 171 -23.44 -15.02 18.76
N GLU A 172 -23.44 -15.66 17.59
CA GLU A 172 -24.14 -16.92 17.38
C GLU A 172 -23.43 -18.08 18.08
N ILE A 173 -22.12 -18.17 17.95
CA ILE A 173 -21.32 -19.21 18.61
C ILE A 173 -21.47 -19.11 20.11
N SER A 174 -21.47 -17.91 20.69
CA SER A 174 -21.69 -17.70 22.12
C SER A 174 -23.04 -18.25 22.58
N LYS A 175 -24.11 -18.10 21.81
CA LYS A 175 -25.43 -18.65 22.16
C LYS A 175 -25.42 -20.19 22.22
N TYR A 176 -24.58 -20.84 21.44
CA TYR A 176 -24.46 -22.31 21.45
C TYR A 176 -23.54 -22.84 22.52
N LEU A 177 -22.51 -22.11 22.93
CA LEU A 177 -21.47 -22.61 23.85
C LEU A 177 -21.62 -22.12 25.28
N PHE A 178 -22.21 -20.95 25.51
CA PHE A 178 -22.38 -20.37 26.85
C PHE A 178 -23.20 -21.29 27.78
N GLY A 179 -22.62 -21.64 28.91
CA GLY A 179 -23.27 -22.52 29.91
C GLY A 179 -23.50 -23.95 29.40
N LYS A 180 -22.84 -24.41 28.39
CA LYS A 180 -22.94 -25.78 27.86
C LYS A 180 -21.70 -26.60 28.20
N LYS A 181 -21.88 -27.86 28.49
CA LYS A 181 -20.80 -28.83 28.67
C LYS A 181 -20.31 -29.26 27.30
N VAL A 182 -19.07 -28.95 27.00
CA VAL A 182 -18.44 -29.19 25.68
C VAL A 182 -17.37 -30.28 25.81
N LEU A 183 -17.53 -31.36 25.07
CA LEU A 183 -16.52 -32.41 24.96
C LEU A 183 -15.73 -32.28 23.64
N ILE A 184 -14.43 -32.14 23.76
CA ILE A 184 -13.52 -32.04 22.58
C ILE A 184 -12.64 -33.30 22.56
N THR A 185 -12.86 -34.16 21.54
CA THR A 185 -12.01 -35.33 21.32
C THR A 185 -10.76 -34.91 20.55
N GLY A 186 -9.62 -35.55 20.82
CA GLY A 186 -8.36 -35.21 20.17
C GLY A 186 -7.76 -33.89 20.63
N ALA A 187 -8.08 -33.42 21.85
CA ALA A 187 -7.63 -32.15 22.42
C ALA A 187 -6.09 -32.02 22.54
N GLY A 188 -5.36 -33.13 22.56
CA GLY A 188 -3.89 -33.15 22.57
C GLY A 188 -3.23 -32.94 21.19
N GLY A 189 -4.00 -32.96 20.10
CA GLY A 189 -3.49 -32.67 18.74
C GLY A 189 -3.50 -31.19 18.42
N SER A 190 -2.84 -30.82 17.29
CA SER A 190 -2.72 -29.41 16.87
C SER A 190 -4.08 -28.72 16.65
N ILE A 191 -5.04 -29.40 16.03
CA ILE A 191 -6.39 -28.84 15.80
C ILE A 191 -7.21 -28.84 17.09
N GLY A 192 -7.21 -29.93 17.85
CA GLY A 192 -8.00 -30.05 19.07
C GLY A 192 -7.56 -29.07 20.15
N SER A 193 -6.25 -28.87 20.33
CA SER A 193 -5.73 -27.90 21.31
C SER A 193 -6.12 -26.46 20.98
N GLU A 194 -6.13 -26.09 19.70
CA GLU A 194 -6.58 -24.76 19.30
C GLU A 194 -8.09 -24.60 19.45
N LEU A 195 -8.87 -25.64 19.16
CA LEU A 195 -10.32 -25.63 19.37
C LEU A 195 -10.66 -25.46 20.87
N VAL A 196 -9.93 -26.12 21.79
CA VAL A 196 -10.09 -25.92 23.23
C VAL A 196 -9.87 -24.48 23.63
N LYS A 197 -8.77 -23.84 23.18
CA LYS A 197 -8.47 -22.43 23.47
C LYS A 197 -9.59 -21.51 23.02
N GLN A 198 -10.12 -21.74 21.83
CA GLN A 198 -11.20 -20.92 21.28
C GLN A 198 -12.52 -21.15 22.05
N CYS A 199 -12.85 -22.39 22.39
CA CYS A 199 -14.07 -22.69 23.15
C CYS A 199 -14.06 -22.09 24.55
N ILE A 200 -12.92 -22.08 25.25
CA ILE A 200 -12.80 -21.47 26.61
C ILE A 200 -13.18 -19.98 26.55
N GLY A 201 -12.89 -19.26 25.48
CA GLY A 201 -13.26 -17.86 25.32
C GLY A 201 -14.77 -17.57 25.28
N PHE A 202 -15.63 -18.61 25.20
CA PHE A 202 -17.08 -18.49 25.20
C PHE A 202 -17.72 -18.91 26.53
N ASN A 203 -16.93 -19.12 27.61
CA ASN A 203 -17.38 -19.53 28.95
C ASN A 203 -18.34 -20.73 28.95
N PRO A 204 -17.95 -21.91 28.47
CA PRO A 204 -18.69 -23.15 28.62
C PRO A 204 -18.71 -23.59 30.09
N ASP A 205 -19.72 -24.39 30.50
CA ASP A 205 -19.70 -25.06 31.79
C ASP A 205 -18.67 -26.19 31.83
N LEU A 206 -17.99 -26.34 32.96
CA LEU A 206 -16.98 -27.39 33.18
C LEU A 206 -17.64 -28.74 33.52
#